data_c99422612d14f59a3a4e4c6c77f0dc16
#
_entry.id   c99422612d14f59a3a4e4c6c77f0dc16
#
_cell.length_a   1.000
_cell.length_b   1.000
_cell.length_c   1.000
_cell.angle_alpha   90.00
_cell.angle_beta   90.00
_cell.angle_gamma   90.00
#
_symmetry.space_group_name_H-M   'P 1'
#
loop_
_entity.id
_entity.type
_entity.pdbx_description
1 polymer ?
#
loop_
_entity_poly.entity_id
_entity_poly.type
_entity_poly.pdbx_seq_one_letter_code
_entity_poly.pdbx_strand_id
1 'polypeptide(L)'
;MDSSSTGSLMNQEIDLDKLPKALFWGKLSLYNWKGFWCFPMVMKSVLAFQSHFEARSDDIILASFPKTGTTWLKAICVSILECQSKGDDNDHDGGDQTDELSKKNPHACVLTVENNVYGENISNPDDILSGLSSPRLLHTHLSYSYLPDSIKKSNCKIIYITRNPKDTLVSFWHFMVKLLGPYPFEKAYDESVKGVVHYGPHIDHVLEYWFEHLKMSEKILFLKYEELKKDPKGQVKKLSSFIGRPLNDVEVEQVLWKSSLDRLKDLEVNKTGVVSHYKIPKNIYFRLGVVGDWKNYFTEEMERNLDEITRAKLEGSGFTFDA
;
A
#
# COMPACT_ATOMS: atom_id res chain seq x y z
N MET A 1 -27.50 10.45 -33.95
CA MET A 1 -27.20 11.84 -33.65
C MET A 1 -27.16 11.91 -32.12
N ASP A 2 -26.12 11.90 -31.45
CA ASP A 2 -24.93 12.64 -31.27
C ASP A 2 -23.79 11.76 -30.69
N SER A 3 -22.75 11.62 -31.47
CA SER A 3 -21.53 10.88 -31.08
C SER A 3 -20.39 11.88 -30.85
N SER A 4 -20.53 12.76 -29.85
CA SER A 4 -19.53 13.82 -29.63
C SER A 4 -19.18 14.15 -28.17
N SER A 5 -19.40 13.24 -27.20
CA SER A 5 -19.04 13.53 -25.78
C SER A 5 -17.90 12.69 -25.19
N THR A 6 -17.32 11.75 -25.93
CA THR A 6 -16.25 10.86 -25.43
C THR A 6 -14.82 11.35 -25.71
N GLY A 7 -14.65 12.49 -26.40
CA GLY A 7 -13.34 13.00 -26.83
C GLY A 7 -12.64 13.98 -25.88
N SER A 8 -13.26 14.43 -24.79
CA SER A 8 -12.78 15.59 -24.02
C SER A 8 -11.93 15.31 -22.78
N LEU A 9 -11.78 14.06 -22.33
CA LEU A 9 -11.00 13.74 -21.12
C LEU A 9 -9.54 13.35 -21.39
N MET A 10 -9.16 13.13 -22.64
CA MET A 10 -7.81 12.66 -23.00
C MET A 10 -6.69 13.71 -22.94
N ASN A 11 -6.98 14.98 -22.64
CA ASN A 11 -5.98 16.06 -22.62
C ASN A 11 -6.10 16.99 -21.39
N GLN A 12 -6.35 16.46 -20.21
CA GLN A 12 -6.08 17.26 -18.99
C GLN A 12 -4.56 17.25 -18.73
N GLU A 13 -3.84 18.08 -19.45
CA GLU A 13 -2.47 18.43 -19.08
C GLU A 13 -2.50 19.11 -17.71
N ILE A 14 -1.87 18.49 -16.71
CA ILE A 14 -1.71 19.12 -15.40
C ILE A 14 -0.65 20.20 -15.55
N ASP A 15 -1.07 21.45 -15.41
CA ASP A 15 -0.17 22.60 -15.40
C ASP A 15 0.61 22.63 -14.07
N LEU A 16 1.80 22.05 -14.08
CA LEU A 16 2.67 21.93 -12.90
C LEU A 16 3.10 23.30 -12.36
N ASP A 17 3.16 24.34 -13.21
CA ASP A 17 3.59 25.66 -12.78
C ASP A 17 2.55 26.36 -11.88
N LYS A 18 1.30 25.91 -11.94
CA LYS A 18 0.21 26.40 -11.08
C LYS A 18 0.06 25.64 -9.76
N LEU A 19 0.80 24.54 -9.56
CA LEU A 19 0.69 23.76 -8.34
C LEU A 19 1.69 24.20 -7.27
N PRO A 20 1.31 24.19 -5.97
CA PRO A 20 2.26 24.32 -4.90
C PRO A 20 3.36 23.28 -5.02
N LYS A 21 4.62 23.73 -4.91
CA LYS A 21 5.80 22.91 -5.12
C LYS A 21 6.66 22.90 -3.86
N ALA A 22 7.19 21.75 -3.50
CA ALA A 22 8.17 21.59 -2.44
C ALA A 22 9.34 20.70 -2.91
N LEU A 23 10.49 20.94 -2.31
CA LEU A 23 11.68 20.13 -2.56
C LEU A 23 11.70 18.98 -1.55
N PHE A 24 11.51 17.77 -2.03
CA PHE A 24 11.54 16.55 -1.24
C PHE A 24 12.97 16.00 -1.16
N TRP A 25 13.46 15.78 0.08
CA TRP A 25 14.83 15.29 0.33
C TRP A 25 15.93 16.14 -0.29
N GLY A 26 15.66 17.44 -0.45
CA GLY A 26 16.59 18.37 -1.08
C GLY A 26 16.94 18.06 -2.54
N LYS A 27 16.26 17.12 -3.18
CA LYS A 27 16.63 16.57 -4.50
C LYS A 27 15.50 16.53 -5.51
N LEU A 28 14.29 16.15 -5.07
CA LEU A 28 13.18 15.86 -5.96
C LEU A 28 12.03 16.82 -5.73
N SER A 29 11.37 17.27 -6.79
CA SER A 29 10.21 18.13 -6.67
C SER A 29 8.95 17.31 -6.43
N LEU A 30 8.24 17.60 -5.33
CA LEU A 30 6.86 17.19 -5.12
C LEU A 30 5.94 18.36 -5.44
N TYR A 31 4.76 18.02 -5.92
CA TYR A 31 3.71 18.98 -6.19
C TYR A 31 2.46 18.61 -5.39
N ASN A 32 1.82 19.61 -4.80
CA ASN A 32 0.54 19.41 -4.14
C ASN A 32 -0.57 19.47 -5.19
N TRP A 33 -1.17 18.32 -5.48
CA TRP A 33 -2.28 18.19 -6.39
C TRP A 33 -3.53 17.76 -5.62
N LYS A 34 -4.54 18.62 -5.62
CA LYS A 34 -5.81 18.38 -4.91
C LYS A 34 -5.65 17.93 -3.44
N GLY A 35 -4.67 18.49 -2.72
CA GLY A 35 -4.45 18.20 -1.31
C GLY A 35 -3.36 17.16 -1.00
N PHE A 36 -2.90 16.38 -1.98
CA PHE A 36 -1.86 15.36 -1.79
C PHE A 36 -0.57 15.70 -2.53
N TRP A 37 0.55 15.38 -1.90
CA TRP A 37 1.87 15.59 -2.47
C TRP A 37 2.32 14.37 -3.27
N CYS A 38 2.66 14.56 -4.52
CA CYS A 38 3.14 13.49 -5.38
C CYS A 38 4.16 13.95 -6.42
N PHE A 39 4.86 12.98 -7.00
CA PHE A 39 5.72 13.23 -8.14
C PHE A 39 4.89 13.43 -9.41
N PRO A 40 5.35 14.25 -10.38
CA PRO A 40 4.61 14.49 -11.63
C PRO A 40 4.24 13.21 -12.38
N MET A 41 5.12 12.22 -12.40
CA MET A 41 4.88 10.95 -13.06
C MET A 41 3.67 10.21 -12.46
N VAL A 42 3.50 10.28 -11.14
CA VAL A 42 2.37 9.65 -10.46
C VAL A 42 1.05 10.35 -10.82
N MET A 43 1.05 11.66 -10.97
CA MET A 43 -0.16 12.39 -11.39
C MET A 43 -0.70 11.90 -12.74
N LYS A 44 0.20 11.71 -13.73
CA LYS A 44 -0.17 11.15 -15.04
C LYS A 44 -0.73 9.73 -14.90
N SER A 45 -0.07 8.90 -14.12
CA SER A 45 -0.53 7.53 -13.83
C SER A 45 -1.90 7.50 -13.17
N VAL A 46 -2.16 8.43 -12.24
CA VAL A 46 -3.47 8.55 -11.56
C VAL A 46 -4.57 8.93 -12.56
N LEU A 47 -4.32 9.91 -13.44
CA LEU A 47 -5.28 10.29 -14.46
C LEU A 47 -5.61 9.10 -15.41
N ALA A 48 -4.58 8.37 -15.83
CA ALA A 48 -4.78 7.18 -16.67
C ALA A 48 -5.55 6.09 -15.91
N PHE A 49 -5.20 5.84 -14.65
CA PHE A 49 -5.90 4.89 -13.78
C PHE A 49 -7.37 5.27 -13.59
N GLN A 50 -7.68 6.54 -13.31
CA GLN A 50 -9.05 7.02 -13.14
C GLN A 50 -9.87 6.91 -14.44
N SER A 51 -9.23 7.07 -15.61
CA SER A 51 -9.91 7.12 -16.90
C SER A 51 -10.13 5.74 -17.54
N HIS A 52 -9.25 4.77 -17.24
CA HIS A 52 -9.22 3.52 -18.00
C HIS A 52 -9.42 2.25 -17.14
N PHE A 53 -9.34 2.36 -15.81
CA PHE A 53 -9.48 1.16 -14.99
C PHE A 53 -10.94 0.78 -14.76
N GLU A 54 -11.27 -0.43 -15.18
CA GLU A 54 -12.57 -1.04 -14.92
C GLU A 54 -12.43 -2.12 -13.83
N ALA A 55 -13.04 -1.83 -12.67
CA ALA A 55 -13.04 -2.75 -11.55
C ALA A 55 -14.00 -3.91 -11.80
N ARG A 56 -13.52 -5.14 -11.53
CA ARG A 56 -14.36 -6.34 -11.48
C ARG A 56 -14.97 -6.48 -10.08
N SER A 57 -16.12 -7.13 -9.98
CA SER A 57 -16.82 -7.32 -8.71
C SER A 57 -16.05 -8.19 -7.70
N ASP A 58 -15.17 -9.04 -8.19
CA ASP A 58 -14.30 -9.94 -7.41
C ASP A 58 -12.89 -9.39 -7.18
N ASP A 59 -12.56 -8.18 -7.67
CA ASP A 59 -11.25 -7.57 -7.41
C ASP A 59 -11.00 -7.36 -5.91
N ILE A 60 -9.74 -7.53 -5.52
CA ILE A 60 -9.25 -7.22 -4.18
C ILE A 60 -8.19 -6.12 -4.32
N ILE A 61 -8.53 -4.94 -3.83
CA ILE A 61 -7.66 -3.76 -3.88
C ILE A 61 -7.03 -3.56 -2.50
N LEU A 62 -5.73 -3.79 -2.40
CA LEU A 62 -4.96 -3.42 -1.23
C LEU A 62 -4.63 -1.93 -1.31
N ALA A 63 -4.84 -1.20 -0.23
CA ALA A 63 -4.53 0.21 -0.16
C ALA A 63 -3.72 0.52 1.10
N SER A 64 -2.76 1.40 1.00
CA SER A 64 -1.91 1.77 2.13
C SER A 64 -1.13 3.05 1.86
N PHE A 65 -0.92 3.86 2.88
CA PHE A 65 0.17 4.84 2.80
C PHE A 65 1.53 4.09 2.75
N PRO A 66 2.57 4.63 2.09
CA PRO A 66 3.88 3.96 2.06
C PRO A 66 4.41 3.63 3.46
N LYS A 67 4.95 2.40 3.62
CA LYS A 67 5.60 1.90 4.85
C LYS A 67 4.68 1.57 6.03
N THR A 68 3.39 1.52 5.84
CA THR A 68 2.42 1.14 6.89
C THR A 68 2.16 -0.37 6.99
N GLY A 69 2.95 -1.22 6.32
CA GLY A 69 2.81 -2.68 6.36
C GLY A 69 2.44 -3.32 5.01
N THR A 70 2.54 -2.57 3.92
CA THR A 70 2.18 -2.99 2.55
C THR A 70 2.78 -4.34 2.15
N THR A 71 4.09 -4.53 2.38
CA THR A 71 4.80 -5.78 2.01
C THR A 71 4.23 -6.98 2.73
N TRP A 72 3.92 -6.84 4.02
CA TRP A 72 3.33 -7.90 4.83
C TRP A 72 1.89 -8.20 4.41
N LEU A 73 1.07 -7.16 4.21
CA LEU A 73 -0.30 -7.32 3.71
C LEU A 73 -0.35 -8.05 2.37
N LYS A 74 0.52 -7.67 1.42
CA LYS A 74 0.66 -8.35 0.12
C LYS A 74 0.98 -9.83 0.32
N ALA A 75 1.98 -10.15 1.15
CA ALA A 75 2.37 -11.53 1.42
C ALA A 75 1.25 -12.35 2.07
N ILE A 76 0.53 -11.79 3.05
CA ILE A 76 -0.61 -12.45 3.69
C ILE A 76 -1.71 -12.74 2.65
N CYS A 77 -2.10 -11.75 1.84
CA CYS A 77 -3.16 -11.92 0.86
C CYS A 77 -2.80 -12.94 -0.24
N VAL A 78 -1.56 -12.93 -0.73
CA VAL A 78 -1.07 -13.96 -1.66
C VAL A 78 -1.20 -15.35 -1.02
N SER A 79 -0.72 -15.51 0.21
CA SER A 79 -0.76 -16.79 0.92
C SER A 79 -2.20 -17.28 1.19
N ILE A 80 -3.15 -16.37 1.50
CA ILE A 80 -4.56 -16.72 1.67
C ILE A 80 -5.16 -17.25 0.35
N LEU A 81 -4.89 -16.56 -0.76
CA LEU A 81 -5.44 -16.97 -2.07
C LEU A 81 -4.85 -18.29 -2.54
N GLU A 82 -3.60 -18.59 -2.21
CA GLU A 82 -2.97 -19.87 -2.52
C GLU A 82 -3.49 -21.05 -1.70
N CYS A 83 -3.84 -20.86 -0.43
CA CYS A 83 -4.31 -21.96 0.43
C CYS A 83 -5.52 -22.70 -0.15
N GLN A 84 -6.40 -21.98 -0.86
CA GLN A 84 -7.65 -22.54 -1.39
C GLN A 84 -7.59 -22.92 -2.87
N SER A 85 -6.52 -22.60 -3.58
CA SER A 85 -6.34 -23.07 -4.97
C SER A 85 -5.95 -24.55 -5.04
N LYS A 86 -5.62 -25.16 -3.90
CA LYS A 86 -5.36 -26.60 -3.75
C LYS A 86 -6.62 -27.25 -3.21
N GLY A 87 -7.55 -27.59 -4.10
CA GLY A 87 -8.68 -28.45 -3.76
C GLY A 87 -8.23 -29.81 -3.21
N ASP A 88 -9.13 -30.55 -2.54
CA ASP A 88 -9.06 -31.81 -1.80
C ASP A 88 -8.13 -32.95 -2.29
N ASP A 89 -7.10 -32.68 -3.04
CA ASP A 89 -6.07 -33.65 -3.35
C ASP A 89 -5.23 -33.91 -2.11
N ASN A 90 -5.60 -34.97 -1.40
CA ASN A 90 -4.92 -35.59 -0.26
C ASN A 90 -3.52 -36.12 -0.62
N ASP A 91 -2.68 -35.31 -1.26
CA ASP A 91 -1.29 -35.69 -1.49
C ASP A 91 -0.42 -35.07 -0.39
N HIS A 92 -0.37 -35.79 0.75
CA HIS A 92 0.55 -35.57 1.87
C HIS A 92 1.99 -36.01 1.52
N ASP A 93 2.48 -35.67 0.35
CA ASP A 93 3.90 -35.81 0.11
C ASP A 93 4.61 -34.55 0.62
N GLY A 94 5.43 -34.72 1.68
CA GLY A 94 6.15 -33.66 2.39
C GLY A 94 7.28 -33.01 1.57
N GLY A 95 7.16 -32.92 0.26
CA GLY A 95 8.04 -32.19 -0.62
C GLY A 95 7.87 -30.70 -0.49
N ASP A 96 8.97 -29.99 -0.51
CA ASP A 96 9.15 -28.54 -0.51
C ASP A 96 8.26 -27.85 -1.58
N GLN A 97 6.97 -27.65 -1.24
CA GLN A 97 6.01 -27.03 -2.15
C GLN A 97 6.33 -25.56 -2.28
N THR A 98 7.07 -25.23 -3.32
CA THR A 98 7.40 -23.85 -3.69
C THR A 98 6.13 -23.02 -3.90
N ASP A 99 5.83 -22.15 -2.93
CA ASP A 99 4.75 -21.15 -3.03
C ASP A 99 5.17 -19.93 -3.88
N GLU A 100 4.22 -19.11 -4.28
CA GLU A 100 4.51 -17.91 -5.11
C GLU A 100 5.50 -16.95 -4.44
N LEU A 101 5.49 -16.83 -3.11
CA LEU A 101 6.41 -15.98 -2.37
C LEU A 101 7.85 -16.50 -2.38
N SER A 102 8.05 -17.83 -2.58
CA SER A 102 9.38 -18.40 -2.78
C SER A 102 9.94 -18.12 -4.19
N LYS A 103 9.07 -17.87 -5.16
CA LYS A 103 9.43 -17.59 -6.56
C LYS A 103 9.54 -16.09 -6.85
N LYS A 104 8.70 -15.28 -6.20
CA LYS A 104 8.57 -13.85 -6.49
C LYS A 104 8.50 -13.01 -5.21
N ASN A 105 9.07 -11.82 -5.26
CA ASN A 105 8.91 -10.83 -4.21
C ASN A 105 7.42 -10.43 -4.07
N PRO A 106 6.88 -10.14 -2.86
CA PRO A 106 5.50 -9.72 -2.66
C PRO A 106 5.06 -8.54 -3.54
N HIS A 107 5.97 -7.62 -3.87
CA HIS A 107 5.69 -6.49 -4.77
C HIS A 107 5.66 -6.88 -6.26
N ALA A 108 6.18 -8.06 -6.61
CA ALA A 108 6.04 -8.63 -7.95
C ALA A 108 4.80 -9.54 -8.06
N CYS A 109 4.37 -10.14 -6.94
CA CYS A 109 3.11 -10.90 -6.89
C CYS A 109 1.89 -9.96 -6.96
N VAL A 110 1.95 -8.82 -6.27
CA VAL A 110 0.85 -7.85 -6.19
C VAL A 110 1.31 -6.52 -6.74
N LEU A 111 0.84 -6.19 -7.93
CA LEU A 111 1.24 -4.98 -8.65
C LEU A 111 0.68 -3.72 -7.99
N THR A 112 1.50 -2.67 -7.88
CA THR A 112 1.04 -1.33 -7.49
C THR A 112 0.56 -0.62 -8.74
N VAL A 113 -0.73 -0.30 -8.81
CA VAL A 113 -1.45 0.08 -10.03
C VAL A 113 -0.84 1.32 -10.68
N GLU A 114 -0.64 2.39 -9.92
CA GLU A 114 -0.07 3.65 -10.41
C GLU A 114 1.39 3.52 -10.87
N ASN A 115 2.09 2.46 -10.44
CA ASN A 115 3.49 2.27 -10.77
C ASN A 115 3.72 1.16 -11.80
N ASN A 116 2.97 0.05 -11.71
CA ASN A 116 3.26 -1.16 -12.48
C ASN A 116 2.24 -1.43 -13.61
N VAL A 117 1.08 -0.74 -13.59
CA VAL A 117 0.03 -0.90 -14.60
C VAL A 117 -0.11 0.38 -15.43
N TYR A 118 -0.23 1.54 -14.77
CA TYR A 118 -0.38 2.84 -15.43
C TYR A 118 0.88 3.72 -15.32
N GLY A 119 2.00 3.14 -14.86
CA GLY A 119 3.26 3.87 -14.72
C GLY A 119 3.85 4.35 -16.03
N GLU A 120 4.78 5.29 -15.94
CA GLU A 120 5.53 5.79 -17.09
C GLU A 120 6.18 4.61 -17.86
N ASN A 121 6.12 4.64 -19.19
CA ASN A 121 6.63 3.58 -20.09
C ASN A 121 5.84 2.25 -20.09
N ILE A 122 4.66 2.20 -19.51
CA ILE A 122 3.74 1.08 -19.71
C ILE A 122 2.89 1.35 -20.93
N SER A 123 3.10 0.59 -22.00
CA SER A 123 2.43 0.80 -23.29
C SER A 123 1.04 0.19 -23.34
N ASN A 124 0.79 -0.90 -22.63
CA ASN A 124 -0.49 -1.60 -22.66
C ASN A 124 -0.92 -2.09 -21.27
N PRO A 125 -1.63 -1.25 -20.48
CA PRO A 125 -2.18 -1.64 -19.18
C PRO A 125 -3.14 -2.82 -19.25
N ASP A 126 -3.93 -2.92 -20.32
CA ASP A 126 -4.96 -3.96 -20.48
C ASP A 126 -4.36 -5.35 -20.60
N ASP A 127 -3.23 -5.51 -21.28
CA ASP A 127 -2.52 -6.79 -21.36
C ASP A 127 -2.04 -7.25 -19.99
N ILE A 128 -1.54 -6.32 -19.16
CA ILE A 128 -1.12 -6.61 -17.80
C ILE A 128 -2.33 -7.07 -16.98
N LEU A 129 -3.44 -6.32 -17.03
CA LEU A 129 -4.63 -6.60 -16.22
C LEU A 129 -5.36 -7.88 -16.67
N SER A 130 -5.38 -8.18 -17.96
CA SER A 130 -5.99 -9.41 -18.52
C SER A 130 -5.18 -10.66 -18.16
N GLY A 131 -3.87 -10.53 -17.99
CA GLY A 131 -2.98 -11.61 -17.56
C GLY A 131 -3.09 -11.98 -16.07
N LEU A 132 -3.84 -11.20 -15.27
CA LEU A 132 -4.03 -11.50 -13.84
C LEU A 132 -5.17 -12.48 -13.61
N SER A 133 -4.94 -13.44 -12.71
CA SER A 133 -5.95 -14.43 -12.27
C SER A 133 -7.13 -13.74 -11.56
N SER A 134 -8.32 -14.37 -11.59
CA SER A 134 -9.47 -13.96 -10.79
C SER A 134 -9.45 -14.69 -9.44
N PRO A 135 -9.66 -13.97 -8.32
CA PRO A 135 -9.75 -12.51 -8.20
C PRO A 135 -8.42 -11.82 -8.51
N ARG A 136 -8.47 -10.62 -9.15
CA ARG A 136 -7.26 -9.82 -9.31
C ARG A 136 -6.89 -9.21 -7.96
N LEU A 137 -5.66 -9.46 -7.53
CA LEU A 137 -5.09 -8.85 -6.33
C LEU A 137 -4.16 -7.70 -6.75
N LEU A 138 -4.59 -6.48 -6.49
CA LEU A 138 -3.92 -5.25 -6.87
C LEU A 138 -3.63 -4.38 -5.64
N HIS A 139 -2.70 -3.46 -5.78
CA HIS A 139 -2.34 -2.54 -4.70
C HIS A 139 -2.28 -1.09 -5.19
N THR A 140 -2.52 -0.13 -4.28
CA THR A 140 -2.31 1.30 -4.53
C THR A 140 -1.82 2.03 -3.27
N HIS A 141 -1.03 3.08 -3.47
CA HIS A 141 -0.68 4.06 -2.43
C HIS A 141 -1.53 5.32 -2.48
N LEU A 142 -2.52 5.38 -3.36
CA LEU A 142 -3.39 6.54 -3.50
C LEU A 142 -4.37 6.66 -2.34
N SER A 143 -4.70 7.89 -1.97
CA SER A 143 -5.83 8.14 -1.08
C SER A 143 -7.16 7.77 -1.75
N TYR A 144 -8.21 7.55 -0.95
CA TYR A 144 -9.49 7.07 -1.45
C TYR A 144 -10.11 8.01 -2.51
N SER A 145 -9.95 9.32 -2.33
CA SER A 145 -10.46 10.32 -3.28
C SER A 145 -9.92 10.16 -4.70
N TYR A 146 -8.71 9.62 -4.84
CA TYR A 146 -8.06 9.40 -6.14
C TYR A 146 -8.38 8.05 -6.80
N LEU A 147 -9.08 7.16 -6.11
CA LEU A 147 -9.48 5.89 -6.72
C LEU A 147 -10.47 6.12 -7.87
N PRO A 148 -10.41 5.29 -8.94
CA PRO A 148 -11.39 5.31 -10.01
C PRO A 148 -12.82 5.16 -9.52
N ASP A 149 -13.74 5.77 -10.23
CA ASP A 149 -15.17 5.62 -9.99
C ASP A 149 -15.63 4.16 -10.12
N SER A 150 -15.03 3.40 -11.03
CA SER A 150 -15.31 1.96 -11.19
C SER A 150 -15.03 1.19 -9.91
N ILE A 151 -13.93 1.49 -9.18
CA ILE A 151 -13.65 0.89 -7.87
C ILE A 151 -14.70 1.34 -6.85
N LYS A 152 -15.00 2.64 -6.77
CA LYS A 152 -15.95 3.18 -5.78
C LYS A 152 -17.35 2.60 -5.94
N LYS A 153 -17.79 2.38 -7.18
CA LYS A 153 -19.15 1.92 -7.54
C LYS A 153 -19.30 0.39 -7.61
N SER A 154 -18.21 -0.36 -7.84
CA SER A 154 -18.26 -1.82 -7.93
C SER A 154 -18.39 -2.50 -6.56
N ASN A 155 -18.61 -3.82 -6.56
CA ASN A 155 -18.62 -4.66 -5.35
C ASN A 155 -17.23 -5.21 -4.98
N CYS A 156 -16.15 -4.72 -5.60
CA CYS A 156 -14.79 -5.11 -5.26
C CYS A 156 -14.48 -4.86 -3.78
N LYS A 157 -13.57 -5.66 -3.22
CA LYS A 157 -13.14 -5.49 -1.83
C LYS A 157 -11.93 -4.57 -1.77
N ILE A 158 -11.91 -3.67 -0.77
CA ILE A 158 -10.78 -2.80 -0.47
C ILE A 158 -10.25 -3.17 0.91
N ILE A 159 -8.94 -3.38 1.02
CA ILE A 159 -8.28 -3.68 2.29
C ILE A 159 -7.24 -2.59 2.52
N TYR A 160 -7.49 -1.76 3.51
CA TYR A 160 -6.60 -0.67 3.89
C TYR A 160 -5.81 -1.02 5.13
N ILE A 161 -4.50 -0.79 5.11
CA ILE A 161 -3.64 -0.93 6.29
C ILE A 161 -2.95 0.39 6.63
N THR A 162 -3.07 0.77 7.90
CA THR A 162 -2.37 1.92 8.48
C THR A 162 -1.40 1.50 9.58
N ARG A 163 -0.56 2.43 10.01
CA ARG A 163 0.44 2.25 11.06
C ARG A 163 0.66 3.56 11.81
N ASN A 164 1.10 3.47 13.08
CA ASN A 164 1.48 4.63 13.88
C ASN A 164 2.37 5.60 13.08
N PRO A 165 2.06 6.92 13.06
CA PRO A 165 2.77 7.90 12.25
C PRO A 165 4.27 7.98 12.55
N LYS A 166 4.67 7.85 13.82
CA LYS A 166 6.08 7.90 14.25
C LYS A 166 6.87 6.73 13.64
N ASP A 167 6.35 5.51 13.73
CA ASP A 167 7.00 4.33 13.13
C ASP A 167 6.97 4.35 11.61
N THR A 168 5.89 4.89 11.03
CA THR A 168 5.77 5.07 9.57
C THR A 168 6.84 6.00 9.05
N LEU A 169 7.05 7.14 9.72
CA LEU A 169 8.08 8.12 9.36
C LEU A 169 9.48 7.51 9.41
N VAL A 170 9.85 6.84 10.51
CA VAL A 170 11.15 6.18 10.64
C VAL A 170 11.34 5.12 9.53
N SER A 171 10.32 4.30 9.29
CA SER A 171 10.38 3.28 8.24
C SER A 171 10.50 3.89 6.84
N PHE A 172 9.82 5.01 6.59
CA PHE A 172 9.87 5.75 5.35
C PHE A 172 11.24 6.42 5.16
N TRP A 173 11.79 7.06 6.19
CA TRP A 173 13.12 7.64 6.17
C TRP A 173 14.19 6.60 5.83
N HIS A 174 14.23 5.47 6.51
CA HIS A 174 15.18 4.41 6.19
C HIS A 174 15.08 3.90 4.76
N PHE A 175 13.86 3.78 4.25
CA PHE A 175 13.62 3.35 2.87
C PHE A 175 14.15 4.38 1.87
N MET A 176 13.86 5.66 2.09
CA MET A 176 14.30 6.73 1.21
C MET A 176 15.81 6.98 1.27
N VAL A 177 16.45 6.83 2.44
CA VAL A 177 17.91 6.89 2.58
C VAL A 177 18.59 5.83 1.70
N LYS A 178 18.02 4.63 1.65
CA LYS A 178 18.54 3.56 0.77
C LYS A 178 18.34 3.85 -0.72
N LEU A 179 17.31 4.57 -1.09
CA LEU A 179 17.01 4.92 -2.48
C LEU A 179 17.74 6.16 -2.98
N LEU A 180 17.76 7.21 -2.16
CA LEU A 180 18.21 8.56 -2.58
C LEU A 180 19.56 8.96 -1.94
N GLY A 181 20.09 8.15 -1.02
CA GLY A 181 21.28 8.42 -0.25
C GLY A 181 20.98 9.16 1.08
N PRO A 182 22.03 9.48 1.84
CA PRO A 182 21.90 10.03 3.18
C PRO A 182 21.07 11.33 3.23
N TYR A 183 20.22 11.42 4.25
CA TYR A 183 19.41 12.61 4.55
C TYR A 183 19.19 12.70 6.07
N PRO A 184 19.36 13.87 6.71
CA PRO A 184 19.16 14.03 8.15
C PRO A 184 17.72 13.68 8.55
N PHE A 185 17.57 12.93 9.66
CA PHE A 185 16.25 12.52 10.17
C PHE A 185 15.39 13.72 10.55
N GLU A 186 15.99 14.73 11.19
CA GLU A 186 15.33 15.97 11.61
C GLU A 186 14.67 16.68 10.42
N LYS A 187 15.34 16.75 9.28
CA LYS A 187 14.77 17.35 8.06
C LYS A 187 13.62 16.52 7.49
N ALA A 188 13.77 15.20 7.49
CA ALA A 188 12.69 14.30 7.06
C ALA A 188 11.47 14.40 8.00
N TYR A 189 11.71 14.58 9.31
CA TYR A 189 10.67 14.86 10.29
C TYR A 189 9.96 16.18 9.98
N ASP A 190 10.68 17.28 9.79
CA ASP A 190 10.12 18.60 9.48
C ASP A 190 9.26 18.61 8.20
N GLU A 191 9.69 17.89 7.16
CA GLU A 191 8.90 17.71 5.94
C GLU A 191 7.62 16.93 6.23
N SER A 192 7.72 15.85 7.02
CA SER A 192 6.60 14.98 7.35
C SER A 192 5.53 15.65 8.19
N VAL A 193 5.90 16.43 9.22
CA VAL A 193 4.94 17.16 10.05
C VAL A 193 4.22 18.27 9.28
N LYS A 194 4.84 18.81 8.23
CA LYS A 194 4.22 19.73 7.27
C LYS A 194 3.34 19.00 6.24
N GLY A 195 3.30 17.66 6.28
CA GLY A 195 2.59 16.83 5.32
C GLY A 195 3.29 16.70 3.95
N VAL A 196 4.51 17.26 3.79
CA VAL A 196 5.25 17.25 2.53
C VAL A 196 6.00 15.92 2.38
N VAL A 197 5.24 14.88 2.09
CA VAL A 197 5.76 13.54 1.81
C VAL A 197 5.03 12.94 0.62
N HIS A 198 5.70 12.09 -0.12
CA HIS A 198 5.09 11.43 -1.27
C HIS A 198 3.87 10.60 -0.85
N TYR A 199 2.72 10.82 -1.50
CA TYR A 199 1.36 10.36 -1.14
C TYR A 199 0.76 11.01 0.13
N GLY A 200 1.46 11.97 0.77
CA GLY A 200 0.99 12.66 1.97
C GLY A 200 0.02 13.82 1.70
N PRO A 201 -0.61 14.31 2.76
CA PRO A 201 -0.34 14.06 4.19
C PRO A 201 -0.82 12.69 4.68
N HIS A 202 -0.03 12.03 5.53
CA HIS A 202 -0.33 10.66 6.00
C HIS A 202 -1.67 10.56 6.75
N ILE A 203 -1.92 11.47 7.71
CA ILE A 203 -3.13 11.39 8.53
C ILE A 203 -4.39 11.64 7.70
N ASP A 204 -4.34 12.58 6.75
CA ASP A 204 -5.47 12.86 5.86
C ASP A 204 -5.76 11.63 4.96
N HIS A 205 -4.72 10.97 4.48
CA HIS A 205 -4.83 9.71 3.75
C HIS A 205 -5.50 8.60 4.57
N VAL A 206 -5.16 8.48 5.86
CA VAL A 206 -5.78 7.53 6.80
C VAL A 206 -7.25 7.84 7.00
N LEU A 207 -7.58 9.11 7.23
CA LEU A 207 -8.94 9.57 7.52
C LEU A 207 -9.89 9.36 6.33
N GLU A 208 -9.43 9.54 5.09
CA GLU A 208 -10.26 9.24 3.93
C GLU A 208 -10.73 7.77 3.92
N TYR A 209 -9.83 6.81 4.12
CA TYR A 209 -10.20 5.39 4.17
C TYR A 209 -10.99 5.03 5.43
N TRP A 210 -10.71 5.69 6.56
CA TRP A 210 -11.45 5.47 7.79
C TRP A 210 -12.91 5.86 7.66
N PHE A 211 -13.20 7.06 7.16
CA PHE A 211 -14.58 7.51 6.99
C PHE A 211 -15.35 6.67 5.96
N GLU A 212 -14.71 6.23 4.91
CA GLU A 212 -15.33 5.34 3.94
C GLU A 212 -15.55 3.92 4.49
N HIS A 213 -14.62 3.42 5.34
CA HIS A 213 -14.83 2.17 6.08
C HIS A 213 -16.07 2.25 6.99
N LEU A 214 -16.27 3.34 7.70
CA LEU A 214 -17.45 3.52 8.56
C LEU A 214 -18.78 3.49 7.78
N LYS A 215 -18.76 3.95 6.53
CA LYS A 215 -19.96 3.93 5.66
C LYS A 215 -20.19 2.57 4.99
N MET A 216 -19.11 1.86 4.67
CA MET A 216 -19.13 0.67 3.80
C MET A 216 -18.21 -0.43 4.35
N SER A 217 -18.45 -0.87 5.59
CA SER A 217 -17.61 -1.88 6.26
C SER A 217 -17.60 -3.25 5.54
N GLU A 218 -18.65 -3.56 4.80
CA GLU A 218 -18.71 -4.78 3.96
C GLU A 218 -17.82 -4.71 2.72
N LYS A 219 -17.47 -3.50 2.28
CA LYS A 219 -16.63 -3.26 1.11
C LYS A 219 -15.20 -2.93 1.47
N ILE A 220 -14.99 -2.19 2.57
CA ILE A 220 -13.69 -1.69 2.99
C ILE A 220 -13.33 -2.29 4.34
N LEU A 221 -12.26 -3.09 4.40
CA LEU A 221 -11.66 -3.56 5.64
C LEU A 221 -10.53 -2.62 6.05
N PHE A 222 -10.62 -2.06 7.25
CA PHE A 222 -9.59 -1.21 7.82
C PHE A 222 -8.77 -1.99 8.86
N LEU A 223 -7.45 -2.04 8.67
CA LEU A 223 -6.50 -2.76 9.50
C LEU A 223 -5.47 -1.78 10.10
N LYS A 224 -5.07 -2.05 11.34
CA LYS A 224 -3.92 -1.41 11.98
C LYS A 224 -2.75 -2.40 12.04
N TYR A 225 -1.57 -1.94 11.65
CA TYR A 225 -0.34 -2.75 11.69
C TYR A 225 -0.06 -3.28 13.10
N GLU A 226 -0.29 -2.46 14.11
CA GLU A 226 -0.09 -2.77 15.51
C GLU A 226 -1.01 -3.91 15.98
N GLU A 227 -2.29 -3.88 15.57
CA GLU A 227 -3.26 -4.96 15.86
C GLU A 227 -2.85 -6.26 15.14
N LEU A 228 -2.41 -6.17 13.89
CA LEU A 228 -1.92 -7.31 13.13
C LEU A 228 -0.65 -7.92 13.78
N LYS A 229 0.20 -7.10 14.40
CA LYS A 229 1.36 -7.58 15.19
C LYS A 229 0.95 -8.21 16.52
N LYS A 230 -0.06 -7.68 17.19
CA LYS A 230 -0.53 -8.12 18.49
C LYS A 230 -1.33 -9.43 18.42
N ASP A 231 -2.21 -9.53 17.43
CA ASP A 231 -3.06 -10.71 17.19
C ASP A 231 -3.04 -11.12 15.72
N PRO A 232 -1.92 -11.68 15.23
CA PRO A 232 -1.80 -12.04 13.82
C PRO A 232 -2.81 -13.11 13.39
N LYS A 233 -3.15 -14.08 14.26
CA LYS A 233 -4.11 -15.14 13.96
C LYS A 233 -5.53 -14.61 13.78
N GLY A 234 -6.00 -13.81 14.71
CA GLY A 234 -7.32 -13.19 14.63
C GLY A 234 -7.46 -12.26 13.43
N GLN A 235 -6.43 -11.45 13.16
CA GLN A 235 -6.45 -10.54 12.03
C GLN A 235 -6.39 -11.28 10.66
N VAL A 236 -5.63 -12.37 10.54
CA VAL A 236 -5.62 -13.21 9.32
C VAL A 236 -6.98 -13.88 9.12
N LYS A 237 -7.62 -14.41 10.17
CA LYS A 237 -8.99 -14.96 10.09
C LYS A 237 -10.01 -13.91 9.65
N LYS A 238 -9.95 -12.70 10.24
CA LYS A 238 -10.81 -11.57 9.86
C LYS A 238 -10.61 -11.21 8.38
N LEU A 239 -9.36 -11.11 7.94
CA LEU A 239 -9.01 -10.78 6.56
C LEU A 239 -9.48 -11.85 5.59
N SER A 240 -9.21 -13.13 5.86
CA SER A 240 -9.61 -14.25 5.01
C SER A 240 -11.14 -14.36 4.87
N SER A 241 -11.87 -14.18 5.96
CA SER A 241 -13.33 -14.12 5.94
C SER A 241 -13.87 -12.94 5.14
N PHE A 242 -13.24 -11.75 5.28
CA PHE A 242 -13.64 -10.54 4.54
C PHE A 242 -13.51 -10.70 3.03
N ILE A 243 -12.47 -11.37 2.55
CA ILE A 243 -12.29 -11.65 1.10
C ILE A 243 -13.07 -12.89 0.62
N GLY A 244 -13.91 -13.46 1.47
CA GLY A 244 -14.71 -14.63 1.12
C GLY A 244 -13.92 -15.95 1.05
N ARG A 245 -12.79 -16.02 1.75
CA ARG A 245 -11.87 -17.16 1.79
C ARG A 245 -11.55 -17.57 3.24
N PRO A 246 -12.57 -17.97 4.04
CA PRO A 246 -12.34 -18.31 5.45
C PRO A 246 -11.36 -19.48 5.57
N LEU A 247 -10.43 -19.36 6.52
CA LEU A 247 -9.36 -20.33 6.77
C LEU A 247 -9.59 -21.04 8.11
N ASN A 248 -9.23 -22.31 8.17
CA ASN A 248 -9.12 -23.05 9.41
C ASN A 248 -7.80 -22.70 10.15
N ASP A 249 -7.61 -23.25 11.37
CA ASP A 249 -6.46 -22.88 12.21
C ASP A 249 -5.13 -23.32 11.60
N VAL A 250 -5.07 -24.46 10.92
CA VAL A 250 -3.86 -24.97 10.26
C VAL A 250 -3.47 -24.06 9.09
N GLU A 251 -4.43 -23.70 8.27
CA GLU A 251 -4.21 -22.78 7.15
C GLU A 251 -3.75 -21.38 7.61
N VAL A 252 -4.32 -20.89 8.72
CA VAL A 252 -3.89 -19.64 9.34
C VAL A 252 -2.41 -19.69 9.75
N GLU A 253 -1.97 -20.78 10.38
CA GLU A 253 -0.56 -20.96 10.72
C GLU A 253 0.34 -21.00 9.48
N GLN A 254 -0.10 -21.69 8.42
CA GLN A 254 0.63 -21.73 7.16
C GLN A 254 0.76 -20.34 6.53
N VAL A 255 -0.33 -19.56 6.50
CA VAL A 255 -0.31 -18.18 6.00
C VAL A 255 0.67 -17.31 6.80
N LEU A 256 0.62 -17.42 8.13
CA LEU A 256 1.52 -16.66 9.01
C LEU A 256 2.98 -17.05 8.81
N TRP A 257 3.28 -18.33 8.68
CA TRP A 257 4.63 -18.81 8.39
C TRP A 257 5.12 -18.33 7.02
N LYS A 258 4.30 -18.50 5.95
CA LYS A 258 4.67 -18.09 4.59
C LYS A 258 4.95 -16.60 4.49
N SER A 259 4.15 -15.77 5.19
CA SER A 259 4.23 -14.31 5.15
C SER A 259 5.14 -13.70 6.24
N SER A 260 5.78 -14.52 7.08
CA SER A 260 6.66 -14.03 8.15
C SER A 260 7.84 -13.23 7.60
N LEU A 261 8.24 -12.17 8.33
CA LEU A 261 9.36 -11.32 7.92
C LEU A 261 10.66 -12.11 7.81
N ASP A 262 10.92 -13.00 8.79
CA ASP A 262 12.16 -13.79 8.85
C ASP A 262 12.25 -14.70 7.64
N ARG A 263 11.18 -15.46 7.34
CA ARG A 263 11.15 -16.28 6.14
C ARG A 263 11.34 -15.45 4.87
N LEU A 264 10.55 -14.38 4.69
CA LEU A 264 10.61 -13.56 3.47
C LEU A 264 11.99 -12.94 3.27
N LYS A 265 12.65 -12.50 4.35
CA LYS A 265 13.99 -11.94 4.31
C LYS A 265 15.04 -12.95 3.87
N ASP A 266 14.87 -14.22 4.25
CA ASP A 266 15.82 -15.30 3.97
C ASP A 266 15.64 -15.93 2.59
N LEU A 267 14.49 -15.73 1.92
CA LEU A 267 14.29 -16.21 0.56
C LEU A 267 15.29 -15.56 -0.44
N GLU A 268 15.95 -16.39 -1.24
CA GLU A 268 16.93 -15.92 -2.25
C GLU A 268 16.32 -14.90 -3.22
N VAL A 269 15.05 -15.08 -3.59
CA VAL A 269 14.32 -14.16 -4.48
C VAL A 269 14.24 -12.74 -3.92
N ASN A 270 14.38 -12.55 -2.60
CA ASN A 270 14.29 -11.26 -1.92
C ASN A 270 15.65 -10.64 -1.57
N LYS A 271 16.74 -11.38 -1.66
CA LYS A 271 18.08 -10.90 -1.29
C LYS A 271 18.70 -10.01 -2.37
N THR A 272 18.48 -10.35 -3.63
CA THR A 272 19.09 -9.68 -4.78
C THR A 272 18.09 -9.27 -5.83
N GLY A 273 18.53 -8.44 -6.79
CA GLY A 273 17.70 -7.95 -7.87
C GLY A 273 16.81 -6.76 -7.47
N VAL A 274 15.93 -6.38 -8.39
CA VAL A 274 15.07 -5.20 -8.25
C VAL A 274 13.61 -5.56 -8.53
N VAL A 275 12.68 -4.76 -8.00
CA VAL A 275 11.27 -4.79 -8.36
C VAL A 275 10.90 -3.50 -9.08
N SER A 276 9.91 -3.60 -9.96
CA SER A 276 9.36 -2.52 -10.81
C SER A 276 10.39 -1.89 -11.77
N HIS A 277 9.87 -1.09 -12.69
CA HIS A 277 10.70 -0.29 -13.62
C HIS A 277 11.52 0.80 -12.91
N TYR A 278 11.16 1.18 -11.66
CA TYR A 278 11.97 2.09 -10.83
C TYR A 278 13.23 1.44 -10.24
N LYS A 279 13.48 0.16 -10.54
CA LYS A 279 14.67 -0.60 -10.12
C LYS A 279 14.92 -0.56 -8.61
N ILE A 280 13.85 -0.64 -7.82
CA ILE A 280 13.94 -0.64 -6.36
C ILE A 280 14.55 -1.97 -5.88
N PRO A 281 15.68 -1.99 -5.14
CA PRO A 281 16.26 -3.21 -4.62
C PRO A 281 15.28 -4.00 -3.75
N LYS A 282 15.17 -5.31 -3.97
CA LYS A 282 14.18 -6.16 -3.28
C LYS A 282 14.40 -6.22 -1.77
N ASN A 283 15.64 -6.22 -1.32
CA ASN A 283 16.00 -6.37 0.09
C ASN A 283 15.64 -5.16 0.98
N ILE A 284 15.43 -3.98 0.39
CA ILE A 284 15.10 -2.78 1.18
C ILE A 284 13.68 -2.80 1.77
N TYR A 285 12.84 -3.70 1.29
CA TYR A 285 11.47 -3.87 1.82
C TYR A 285 11.44 -4.61 3.17
N PHE A 286 12.52 -5.31 3.53
CA PHE A 286 12.61 -6.18 4.71
C PHE A 286 13.60 -5.59 5.74
N ARG A 287 13.13 -4.68 6.62
CA ARG A 287 13.96 -4.03 7.64
C ARG A 287 13.86 -4.74 8.99
N LEU A 288 12.97 -4.31 9.86
CA LEU A 288 12.82 -4.82 11.24
C LEU A 288 11.43 -5.42 11.50
N GLY A 289 10.37 -4.82 10.97
CA GLY A 289 9.00 -5.31 11.18
C GLY A 289 8.50 -5.24 12.64
N VAL A 290 9.04 -4.31 13.45
CA VAL A 290 8.70 -4.12 14.86
C VAL A 290 7.82 -2.89 15.06
N VAL A 291 7.14 -2.81 16.20
CA VAL A 291 6.41 -1.63 16.69
C VAL A 291 7.29 -0.90 17.68
N GLY A 292 7.28 0.44 17.65
CA GLY A 292 7.99 1.27 18.63
C GLY A 292 9.45 1.59 18.28
N ASP A 293 9.94 1.26 17.07
CA ASP A 293 11.30 1.59 16.63
C ASP A 293 11.56 3.10 16.60
N TRP A 294 10.51 3.90 16.47
CA TRP A 294 10.59 5.36 16.49
C TRP A 294 11.27 5.92 17.74
N LYS A 295 11.20 5.22 18.88
CA LYS A 295 11.85 5.63 20.16
C LYS A 295 13.37 5.78 20.05
N ASN A 296 13.99 5.15 19.05
CA ASN A 296 15.43 5.24 18.80
C ASN A 296 15.83 6.50 18.00
N TYR A 297 14.87 7.28 17.49
CA TYR A 297 15.10 8.39 16.56
C TYR A 297 14.48 9.70 17.02
N PHE A 298 13.35 9.64 17.70
CA PHE A 298 12.60 10.83 18.12
C PHE A 298 13.19 11.42 19.41
N THR A 299 13.28 12.75 19.44
CA THR A 299 13.40 13.47 20.70
C THR A 299 12.04 13.59 21.36
N GLU A 300 12.00 13.89 22.69
CA GLU A 300 10.72 14.14 23.39
C GLU A 300 9.91 15.30 22.77
N GLU A 301 10.59 16.29 22.22
CA GLU A 301 9.93 17.42 21.54
C GLU A 301 9.27 16.96 20.23
N MET A 302 9.98 16.19 19.40
CA MET A 302 9.44 15.60 18.18
C MET A 302 8.23 14.72 18.46
N GLU A 303 8.30 13.89 19.50
CA GLU A 303 7.20 13.03 19.91
C GLU A 303 5.97 13.85 20.27
N ARG A 304 6.10 14.80 21.21
CA ARG A 304 4.99 15.67 21.63
C ARG A 304 4.36 16.41 20.47
N ASN A 305 5.17 17.04 19.62
CA ASN A 305 4.69 17.82 18.50
C ASN A 305 3.90 16.95 17.49
N LEU A 306 4.41 15.77 17.11
CA LEU A 306 3.70 14.90 16.19
C LEU A 306 2.42 14.30 16.81
N ASP A 307 2.44 14.01 18.12
CA ASP A 307 1.26 13.53 18.84
C ASP A 307 0.17 14.62 18.94
N GLU A 308 0.55 15.89 19.14
CA GLU A 308 -0.38 17.03 19.13
C GLU A 308 -1.00 17.23 17.75
N ILE A 309 -0.20 17.24 16.70
CA ILE A 309 -0.67 17.35 15.31
C ILE A 309 -1.61 16.20 14.97
N THR A 310 -1.23 14.98 15.34
CA THR A 310 -2.02 13.77 15.11
C THR A 310 -3.36 13.85 15.83
N ARG A 311 -3.36 14.20 17.12
CA ARG A 311 -4.57 14.36 17.93
C ARG A 311 -5.51 15.40 17.35
N ALA A 312 -4.99 16.58 16.98
CA ALA A 312 -5.78 17.66 16.42
C ALA A 312 -6.46 17.24 15.08
N LYS A 313 -5.74 16.49 14.24
CA LYS A 313 -6.31 16.00 12.98
C LYS A 313 -7.32 14.88 13.16
N LEU A 314 -7.17 14.06 14.19
CA LEU A 314 -8.07 12.94 14.49
C LEU A 314 -9.29 13.34 15.31
N GLU A 315 -9.31 14.57 15.85
CA GLU A 315 -10.42 15.05 16.67
C GLU A 315 -11.78 14.90 15.97
N GLY A 316 -12.75 14.31 16.65
CA GLY A 316 -14.09 14.06 16.11
C GLY A 316 -14.20 12.92 15.08
N SER A 317 -13.10 12.29 14.67
CA SER A 317 -13.13 11.19 13.70
C SER A 317 -13.54 9.84 14.28
N GLY A 318 -13.44 9.66 15.60
CA GLY A 318 -13.58 8.36 16.25
C GLY A 318 -12.42 7.38 15.99
N PHE A 319 -11.36 7.81 15.30
CA PHE A 319 -10.15 7.02 15.05
C PHE A 319 -9.02 7.40 16.00
N THR A 320 -8.26 6.41 16.45
CA THR A 320 -7.01 6.60 17.19
C THR A 320 -5.94 5.64 16.69
N PHE A 321 -4.70 6.07 16.67
CA PHE A 321 -3.59 5.13 16.57
C PHE A 321 -3.35 4.51 17.96
N ASP A 322 -3.02 3.22 17.98
CA ASP A 322 -2.61 2.57 19.23
C ASP A 322 -1.29 3.18 19.71
N ALA A 323 -1.16 3.34 21.03
CA ALA A 323 -0.01 3.96 21.67
C ALA A 323 1.24 3.07 21.61
#